data_f8654f541fea64eaea0307600e460d17
#
_entry.id   f8654f541fea64eaea0307600e460d17
#
_cell.length_a   1.000
_cell.length_b   1.000
_cell.length_c   1.000
_cell.angle_alpha   90.00
_cell.angle_beta   90.00
_cell.angle_gamma   90.00
#
_symmetry.space_group_name_H-M   'P 1'
#
loop_
_entity.id
_entity.type
_entity.pdbx_description
1 polymer ?
#
loop_
_entity_poly.entity_id
_entity_poly.type
_entity_poly.pdbx_seq_one_letter_code
_entity_poly.pdbx_strand_id
1 'polypeptide(L)'
;MSALPLPAAPASSPVPPPPALPGGLSLPSGRTAIMGILNVTPDSFSDGGRYTDVAAALRHARAMVAVGADLIDVGGESTRPNSTRISADEEWARIWTIVESLATDGVIVSVDTLHASTAREAARVGAAIINDVSGGRWDPEMNAAVAESGCAYVVQHYRALPGMPGEHFDYGEDLVGTLVERVGSQVQDAIDAGVTADKIVVDPGLGFSLTGDQCWQILRELPRFLQGGYPVLVGASRKRFVKALGGDVDADSAAIAAYCAASGAWAVRVHDVAATVAAIARKENDVD
;
A
#
# COMPACT_ATOMS: atom_id res chain seq x y z
N MET A 1 10.78 -4.02 -24.87
CA MET A 1 9.81 -4.07 -23.77
C MET A 1 8.69 -5.00 -24.19
N SER A 2 8.42 -6.05 -23.42
CA SER A 2 7.24 -6.89 -23.65
C SER A 2 6.00 -6.04 -23.37
N ALA A 3 4.96 -6.16 -24.23
CA ALA A 3 3.73 -5.43 -23.98
C ALA A 3 3.09 -5.96 -22.68
N LEU A 4 2.71 -5.07 -21.78
CA LEU A 4 1.96 -5.46 -20.58
C LEU A 4 0.63 -6.09 -20.99
N PRO A 5 0.14 -7.14 -20.31
CA PRO A 5 -1.16 -7.77 -20.60
C PRO A 5 -2.34 -6.92 -20.09
N LEU A 6 -2.29 -5.63 -20.35
CA LEU A 6 -3.28 -4.62 -19.98
C LEU A 6 -3.84 -3.97 -21.24
N PRO A 7 -5.14 -3.59 -21.25
CA PRO A 7 -5.70 -2.79 -22.32
C PRO A 7 -5.02 -1.41 -22.36
N ALA A 8 -5.27 -0.64 -23.41
CA ALA A 8 -4.92 0.76 -23.42
C ALA A 8 -5.51 1.41 -22.16
N ALA A 9 -4.70 2.23 -21.45
CA ALA A 9 -5.23 2.93 -20.30
C ALA A 9 -6.37 3.85 -20.74
N PRO A 10 -7.44 3.96 -19.95
CA PRO A 10 -8.50 4.91 -20.24
C PRO A 10 -7.90 6.33 -20.34
N ALA A 11 -8.55 7.22 -21.12
CA ALA A 11 -8.34 8.64 -20.96
C ALA A 11 -8.58 8.96 -19.48
N SER A 12 -7.71 9.76 -18.87
CA SER A 12 -7.59 9.91 -17.40
C SER A 12 -8.94 9.94 -16.68
N SER A 13 -9.16 8.97 -15.81
CA SER A 13 -10.33 8.93 -14.95
C SER A 13 -10.12 9.88 -13.76
N PRO A 14 -11.18 10.53 -13.24
CA PRO A 14 -11.06 11.39 -12.08
C PRO A 14 -10.53 10.60 -10.88
N VAL A 15 -9.52 11.14 -10.21
CA VAL A 15 -8.99 10.58 -8.96
C VAL A 15 -9.88 11.01 -7.80
N PRO A 16 -10.34 10.10 -6.94
CA PRO A 16 -11.15 10.43 -5.77
C PRO A 16 -10.36 11.31 -4.79
N PRO A 17 -11.05 12.07 -3.92
CA PRO A 17 -10.39 12.83 -2.87
C PRO A 17 -9.55 11.91 -1.97
N PRO A 18 -8.44 12.41 -1.41
CA PRO A 18 -7.64 11.66 -0.45
C PRO A 18 -8.45 11.38 0.84
N PRO A 19 -8.07 10.36 1.62
CA PRO A 19 -8.67 10.13 2.92
C PRO A 19 -8.39 11.31 3.86
N ALA A 20 -9.27 11.53 4.84
CA ALA A 20 -9.04 12.50 5.90
C ALA A 20 -7.89 12.03 6.81
N LEU A 21 -6.89 12.88 7.00
CA LEU A 21 -5.72 12.61 7.82
C LEU A 21 -5.78 13.35 9.16
N PRO A 22 -5.13 12.83 10.21
CA PRO A 22 -5.06 13.51 11.51
C PRO A 22 -4.22 14.78 11.42
N GLY A 23 -4.40 15.68 12.39
CA GLY A 23 -3.54 16.86 12.57
C GLY A 23 -3.61 17.91 11.46
N GLY A 24 -4.61 17.86 10.57
CA GLY A 24 -4.72 18.77 9.43
C GLY A 24 -3.74 18.48 8.30
N LEU A 25 -3.08 17.33 8.30
CA LEU A 25 -2.28 16.87 7.18
C LEU A 25 -3.15 16.64 5.95
N SER A 26 -2.60 16.86 4.77
CA SER A 26 -3.32 16.65 3.52
C SER A 26 -2.43 16.07 2.45
N LEU A 27 -2.98 15.15 1.66
CA LEU A 27 -2.37 14.60 0.47
C LEU A 27 -2.88 15.35 -0.77
N PRO A 28 -2.15 15.29 -1.90
CA PRO A 28 -2.58 15.93 -3.13
C PRO A 28 -3.96 15.41 -3.58
N SER A 29 -4.79 16.32 -4.09
CA SER A 29 -6.08 16.00 -4.71
C SER A 29 -6.00 16.17 -6.22
N GLY A 30 -6.85 15.46 -6.96
CA GLY A 30 -6.93 15.56 -8.42
C GLY A 30 -5.83 14.84 -9.19
N ARG A 31 -4.88 14.21 -8.51
CA ARG A 31 -3.88 13.31 -9.08
C ARG A 31 -3.61 12.12 -8.17
N THR A 32 -3.09 11.06 -8.75
CA THR A 32 -2.67 9.88 -7.98
C THR A 32 -1.49 10.20 -7.07
N ALA A 33 -1.59 9.82 -5.80
CA ALA A 33 -0.51 9.92 -4.83
C ALA A 33 0.52 8.79 -5.02
N ILE A 34 1.78 9.07 -4.74
CA ILE A 34 2.87 8.10 -4.83
C ILE A 34 3.34 7.75 -3.41
N MET A 35 3.07 6.51 -2.99
CA MET A 35 3.47 5.94 -1.71
C MET A 35 4.78 5.17 -1.89
N GLY A 36 5.87 5.71 -1.33
CA GLY A 36 7.19 5.07 -1.36
C GLY A 36 7.31 3.98 -0.29
N ILE A 37 7.77 2.78 -0.65
CA ILE A 37 7.95 1.64 0.25
C ILE A 37 9.29 1.72 0.97
N LEU A 38 9.27 1.73 2.30
CA LEU A 38 10.44 1.64 3.15
C LEU A 38 10.38 0.39 4.04
N ASN A 39 11.00 -0.70 3.59
CA ASN A 39 11.12 -1.91 4.40
C ASN A 39 12.33 -1.81 5.35
N VAL A 40 12.07 -1.96 6.66
CA VAL A 40 13.09 -1.93 7.71
C VAL A 40 13.27 -3.36 8.25
N THR A 41 13.82 -4.22 7.40
CA THR A 41 14.11 -5.61 7.77
C THR A 41 15.62 -5.82 7.87
N PRO A 42 16.12 -6.80 8.66
CA PRO A 42 17.54 -7.04 8.82
C PRO A 42 18.31 -7.21 7.49
N ASP A 43 17.67 -7.74 6.47
CA ASP A 43 18.27 -7.95 5.15
C ASP A 43 18.30 -6.66 4.29
N SER A 44 17.59 -5.62 4.68
CA SER A 44 17.45 -4.41 3.85
C SER A 44 18.65 -3.45 3.98
N PHE A 45 19.43 -3.52 5.09
CA PHE A 45 20.48 -2.56 5.42
C PHE A 45 21.70 -3.24 6.11
N SER A 46 22.09 -4.43 5.71
CA SER A 46 22.91 -5.42 6.45
C SER A 46 24.38 -5.10 6.74
N ASP A 47 24.90 -3.89 6.49
CA ASP A 47 26.37 -3.66 6.53
C ASP A 47 26.90 -2.85 7.74
N GLY A 48 26.12 -2.54 8.78
CA GLY A 48 26.68 -1.61 9.77
C GLY A 48 26.10 -1.51 11.17
N GLY A 49 25.15 -2.35 11.54
CA GLY A 49 24.53 -2.30 12.88
C GLY A 49 23.38 -1.27 13.03
N ARG A 50 22.60 -1.37 14.11
CA ARG A 50 21.28 -0.76 14.31
C ARG A 50 21.20 0.76 14.04
N TYR A 51 22.22 1.54 14.40
CA TYR A 51 22.25 2.99 14.19
C TYR A 51 22.53 3.35 12.73
N THR A 52 23.36 2.57 12.05
CA THR A 52 23.68 2.75 10.63
C THR A 52 22.44 2.44 9.78
N ASP A 53 21.66 1.46 10.18
CA ASP A 53 20.44 1.03 9.50
C ASP A 53 19.35 2.11 9.57
N VAL A 54 19.12 2.73 10.74
CA VAL A 54 18.17 3.84 10.91
C VAL A 54 18.57 5.05 10.05
N ALA A 55 19.86 5.44 10.09
CA ALA A 55 20.33 6.56 9.30
C ALA A 55 20.24 6.29 7.79
N ALA A 56 20.48 5.07 7.35
CA ALA A 56 20.34 4.66 5.95
C ALA A 56 18.85 4.67 5.53
N ALA A 57 17.95 4.15 6.36
CA ALA A 57 16.51 4.17 6.13
C ALA A 57 15.97 5.60 6.00
N LEU A 58 16.34 6.49 6.91
CA LEU A 58 15.95 7.91 6.86
C LEU A 58 16.49 8.63 5.62
N ARG A 59 17.75 8.39 5.25
CA ARG A 59 18.29 8.95 3.99
C ARG A 59 17.52 8.44 2.77
N HIS A 60 17.17 7.16 2.73
CA HIS A 60 16.42 6.57 1.64
C HIS A 60 15.00 7.14 1.56
N ALA A 61 14.29 7.23 2.69
CA ALA A 61 12.96 7.84 2.75
C ALA A 61 12.98 9.31 2.26
N ARG A 62 13.92 10.11 2.77
CA ARG A 62 14.08 11.52 2.33
C ARG A 62 14.43 11.64 0.84
N ALA A 63 15.23 10.70 0.30
CA ALA A 63 15.50 10.65 -1.13
C ALA A 63 14.24 10.32 -1.95
N MET A 64 13.38 9.40 -1.48
CA MET A 64 12.09 9.12 -2.13
C MET A 64 11.18 10.35 -2.13
N VAL A 65 11.09 11.09 -1.02
CA VAL A 65 10.33 12.35 -0.94
C VAL A 65 10.90 13.39 -1.91
N ALA A 66 12.22 13.55 -1.95
CA ALA A 66 12.88 14.52 -2.84
C ALA A 66 12.65 14.26 -4.34
N VAL A 67 12.37 13.01 -4.73
CA VAL A 67 12.07 12.65 -6.12
C VAL A 67 10.57 12.48 -6.40
N GLY A 68 9.70 12.83 -5.43
CA GLY A 68 8.27 12.97 -5.65
C GLY A 68 7.37 11.93 -4.97
N ALA A 69 7.83 11.22 -3.93
CA ALA A 69 6.92 10.50 -3.05
C ALA A 69 6.07 11.49 -2.24
N ASP A 70 4.76 11.28 -2.22
CA ASP A 70 3.80 12.08 -1.43
C ASP A 70 3.72 11.60 0.03
N LEU A 71 3.99 10.31 0.24
CA LEU A 71 4.01 9.68 1.56
C LEU A 71 4.96 8.49 1.56
N ILE A 72 5.40 8.08 2.75
CA ILE A 72 6.29 6.93 2.95
C ILE A 72 5.57 5.87 3.78
N ASP A 73 5.58 4.62 3.27
CA ASP A 73 5.01 3.46 3.95
C ASP A 73 6.12 2.65 4.61
N VAL A 74 6.16 2.67 5.94
CA VAL A 74 7.22 2.07 6.76
C VAL A 74 6.77 0.72 7.28
N GLY A 75 7.49 -0.35 6.94
CA GLY A 75 7.19 -1.70 7.43
C GLY A 75 8.39 -2.33 8.13
N GLY A 76 8.19 -2.86 9.34
CA GLY A 76 9.20 -3.55 10.16
C GLY A 76 9.19 -5.07 10.01
N GLU A 77 8.11 -5.61 9.47
CA GLU A 77 7.90 -7.04 9.24
C GLU A 77 7.70 -7.35 7.76
N SER A 78 8.26 -8.47 7.30
CA SER A 78 8.08 -8.90 5.92
C SER A 78 6.81 -9.75 5.77
N THR A 79 5.92 -9.37 4.86
CA THR A 79 4.73 -10.18 4.48
C THR A 79 5.00 -11.10 3.29
N ARG A 80 6.28 -11.25 2.87
CA ARG A 80 6.67 -12.16 1.78
C ARG A 80 6.45 -13.63 2.17
N PRO A 81 6.23 -14.53 1.18
CA PRO A 81 6.17 -15.97 1.45
C PRO A 81 7.40 -16.46 2.23
N ASN A 82 7.17 -17.32 3.21
CA ASN A 82 8.21 -17.93 4.06
C ASN A 82 9.02 -16.94 4.92
N SER A 83 8.57 -15.69 5.08
CA SER A 83 9.20 -14.79 6.04
C SER A 83 8.84 -15.21 7.47
N THR A 84 9.80 -15.06 8.38
CA THR A 84 9.57 -15.30 9.81
C THR A 84 8.68 -14.21 10.40
N ARG A 85 7.64 -14.60 11.12
CA ARG A 85 6.83 -13.69 11.92
C ARG A 85 7.63 -13.18 13.10
N ILE A 86 7.46 -11.92 13.45
CA ILE A 86 8.07 -11.30 14.61
C ILE A 86 7.00 -10.79 15.57
N SER A 87 7.36 -10.51 16.81
CA SER A 87 6.45 -9.90 17.76
C SER A 87 6.20 -8.41 17.44
N ALA A 88 5.08 -7.89 17.91
CA ALA A 88 4.79 -6.45 17.81
C ALA A 88 5.89 -5.59 18.45
N ASP A 89 6.44 -6.01 19.58
CA ASP A 89 7.52 -5.30 20.27
C ASP A 89 8.80 -5.25 19.41
N GLU A 90 9.12 -6.36 18.73
CA GLU A 90 10.27 -6.40 17.81
C GLU A 90 10.02 -5.55 16.58
N GLU A 91 8.82 -5.62 15.97
CA GLU A 91 8.42 -4.76 14.85
C GLU A 91 8.55 -3.28 15.24
N TRP A 92 7.94 -2.89 16.36
CA TRP A 92 7.99 -1.52 16.84
C TRP A 92 9.40 -1.04 17.11
N ALA A 93 10.22 -1.87 17.77
CA ALA A 93 11.62 -1.55 18.03
C ALA A 93 12.47 -1.32 16.78
N ARG A 94 12.06 -1.86 15.62
CA ARG A 94 12.72 -1.62 14.34
C ARG A 94 12.34 -0.29 13.72
N ILE A 95 11.08 0.13 13.82
CA ILE A 95 10.54 1.23 13.03
C ILE A 95 10.30 2.52 13.80
N TRP A 96 10.14 2.50 15.14
CA TRP A 96 9.67 3.66 15.91
C TRP A 96 10.48 4.94 15.67
N THR A 97 11.83 4.86 15.70
CA THR A 97 12.71 6.03 15.48
C THR A 97 12.55 6.60 14.07
N ILE A 98 12.30 5.74 13.09
CA ILE A 98 12.14 6.12 11.68
C ILE A 98 10.80 6.84 11.51
N VAL A 99 9.72 6.27 12.04
CA VAL A 99 8.37 6.86 12.01
C VAL A 99 8.36 8.22 12.67
N GLU A 100 8.88 8.33 13.91
CA GLU A 100 8.95 9.59 14.67
C GLU A 100 9.78 10.66 13.92
N SER A 101 10.96 10.27 13.40
CA SER A 101 11.82 11.23 12.69
C SER A 101 11.17 11.75 11.42
N LEU A 102 10.56 10.86 10.61
CA LEU A 102 9.90 11.27 9.36
C LEU A 102 8.66 12.14 9.63
N ALA A 103 7.85 11.79 10.64
CA ALA A 103 6.69 12.59 11.03
C ALA A 103 7.13 13.98 11.54
N THR A 104 8.22 14.06 12.32
CA THR A 104 8.80 15.32 12.79
C THR A 104 9.32 16.18 11.63
N ASP A 105 9.86 15.56 10.59
CA ASP A 105 10.28 16.25 9.36
C ASP A 105 9.08 16.72 8.49
N GLY A 106 7.85 16.44 8.89
CA GLY A 106 6.63 16.79 8.15
C GLY A 106 6.30 15.84 7.00
N VAL A 107 6.94 14.67 6.93
CA VAL A 107 6.62 13.63 5.96
C VAL A 107 5.34 12.91 6.40
N ILE A 108 4.40 12.70 5.48
CA ILE A 108 3.22 11.87 5.75
C ILE A 108 3.66 10.41 5.82
N VAL A 109 3.51 9.81 6.99
CA VAL A 109 3.93 8.43 7.26
C VAL A 109 2.73 7.51 7.31
N SER A 110 2.80 6.44 6.52
CA SER A 110 1.98 5.23 6.63
C SER A 110 2.81 4.15 7.34
N VAL A 111 2.18 3.33 8.17
CA VAL A 111 2.83 2.19 8.82
C VAL A 111 2.17 0.89 8.39
N ASP A 112 2.96 0.03 7.70
CA ASP A 112 2.57 -1.31 7.26
C ASP A 112 2.75 -2.28 8.44
N THR A 113 1.64 -2.66 9.08
CA THR A 113 1.64 -3.53 10.26
C THR A 113 0.38 -4.40 10.35
N LEU A 114 0.57 -5.59 10.91
CA LEU A 114 -0.51 -6.52 11.28
C LEU A 114 -0.88 -6.44 12.78
N HIS A 115 -0.16 -5.63 13.56
CA HIS A 115 -0.27 -5.58 15.02
C HIS A 115 -0.96 -4.30 15.49
N ALA A 116 -2.08 -4.46 16.21
CA ALA A 116 -2.84 -3.34 16.78
C ALA A 116 -2.02 -2.47 17.74
N SER A 117 -1.12 -3.08 18.52
CA SER A 117 -0.23 -2.35 19.42
C SER A 117 0.78 -1.47 18.66
N THR A 118 1.39 -2.00 17.58
CA THR A 118 2.26 -1.20 16.69
C THR A 118 1.48 -0.04 16.08
N ALA A 119 0.24 -0.26 15.63
CA ALA A 119 -0.61 0.79 15.07
C ALA A 119 -0.88 1.92 16.08
N ARG A 120 -1.20 1.58 17.35
CA ARG A 120 -1.40 2.58 18.42
C ARG A 120 -0.13 3.40 18.69
N GLU A 121 1.02 2.73 18.81
CA GLU A 121 2.29 3.41 19.06
C GLU A 121 2.71 4.28 17.88
N ALA A 122 2.53 3.80 16.65
CA ALA A 122 2.82 4.56 15.44
C ALA A 122 2.01 5.87 15.37
N ALA A 123 0.72 5.80 15.66
CA ALA A 123 -0.15 6.97 15.72
C ALA A 123 0.33 7.99 16.77
N ARG A 124 0.79 7.54 17.94
CA ARG A 124 1.27 8.43 19.02
C ARG A 124 2.51 9.22 18.63
N VAL A 125 3.35 8.69 17.75
CA VAL A 125 4.56 9.37 17.26
C VAL A 125 4.36 10.07 15.92
N GLY A 126 3.12 10.12 15.41
CA GLY A 126 2.75 10.96 14.26
C GLY A 126 2.52 10.22 12.94
N ALA A 127 2.38 8.90 12.94
CA ALA A 127 1.87 8.22 11.75
C ALA A 127 0.47 8.73 11.40
N ALA A 128 0.22 8.95 10.12
CA ALA A 128 -1.05 9.47 9.62
C ALA A 128 -1.96 8.38 9.03
N ILE A 129 -1.39 7.26 8.63
CA ILE A 129 -2.08 6.16 7.98
C ILE A 129 -1.62 4.84 8.61
N ILE A 130 -2.54 3.92 8.85
CA ILE A 130 -2.26 2.52 9.16
C ILE A 130 -2.58 1.69 7.93
N ASN A 131 -1.58 0.96 7.44
CA ASN A 131 -1.69 0.08 6.28
C ASN A 131 -1.67 -1.37 6.76
N ASP A 132 -2.84 -1.99 6.86
CA ASP A 132 -2.98 -3.37 7.32
C ASP A 132 -3.35 -4.29 6.16
N VAL A 133 -2.38 -5.08 5.72
CA VAL A 133 -2.58 -6.05 4.63
C VAL A 133 -3.60 -7.15 4.97
N SER A 134 -4.02 -7.26 6.22
CA SER A 134 -5.09 -8.17 6.64
C SER A 134 -6.48 -7.51 6.66
N GLY A 135 -6.54 -6.18 6.62
CA GLY A 135 -7.78 -5.43 6.74
C GLY A 135 -8.58 -5.78 8.00
N GLY A 136 -7.89 -5.84 9.14
CA GLY A 136 -8.46 -6.13 10.46
C GLY A 136 -8.70 -7.63 10.73
N ARG A 137 -8.22 -8.52 9.87
CA ARG A 137 -8.48 -9.97 10.02
C ARG A 137 -7.39 -10.74 10.76
N TRP A 138 -6.21 -10.16 10.95
CA TRP A 138 -5.11 -10.79 11.66
C TRP A 138 -5.17 -10.55 13.17
N ASP A 139 -5.20 -9.26 13.56
CA ASP A 139 -5.30 -8.86 14.96
C ASP A 139 -6.73 -8.38 15.24
N PRO A 140 -7.50 -9.05 16.13
CA PRO A 140 -8.89 -8.69 16.42
C PRO A 140 -9.04 -7.28 17.03
N GLU A 141 -7.97 -6.70 17.57
CA GLU A 141 -7.99 -5.34 18.11
C GLU A 141 -7.64 -4.24 17.08
N MET A 142 -7.24 -4.61 15.84
CA MET A 142 -6.75 -3.64 14.86
C MET A 142 -7.79 -2.56 14.55
N ASN A 143 -9.02 -2.93 14.23
CA ASN A 143 -10.06 -1.97 13.88
C ASN A 143 -10.33 -0.96 15.01
N ALA A 144 -10.36 -1.44 16.27
CA ALA A 144 -10.51 -0.57 17.43
C ALA A 144 -9.29 0.35 17.61
N ALA A 145 -8.08 -0.18 17.43
CA ALA A 145 -6.84 0.60 17.52
C ALA A 145 -6.81 1.74 16.50
N VAL A 146 -7.22 1.47 15.26
CA VAL A 146 -7.29 2.50 14.21
C VAL A 146 -8.37 3.53 14.52
N ALA A 147 -9.57 3.11 14.95
CA ALA A 147 -10.64 4.02 15.34
C ALA A 147 -10.19 5.00 16.46
N GLU A 148 -9.52 4.49 17.49
CA GLU A 148 -8.98 5.28 18.59
C GLU A 148 -7.88 6.24 18.15
N SER A 149 -7.03 5.83 17.20
CA SER A 149 -5.89 6.62 16.73
C SER A 149 -6.27 7.84 15.91
N GLY A 150 -7.41 7.78 15.22
CA GLY A 150 -7.83 8.78 14.26
C GLY A 150 -7.03 8.82 12.96
N CYS A 151 -6.14 7.87 12.71
CA CYS A 151 -5.43 7.70 11.44
C CYS A 151 -6.37 7.31 10.31
N ALA A 152 -5.95 7.54 9.05
CA ALA A 152 -6.56 6.88 7.92
C ALA A 152 -6.20 5.38 7.91
N TYR A 153 -7.04 4.57 7.30
CA TYR A 153 -6.93 3.12 7.34
C TYR A 153 -6.95 2.51 5.94
N VAL A 154 -5.88 1.81 5.56
CA VAL A 154 -5.87 0.99 4.35
C VAL A 154 -6.37 -0.40 4.69
N VAL A 155 -7.53 -0.74 4.16
CA VAL A 155 -8.19 -2.04 4.30
C VAL A 155 -7.91 -2.85 3.04
N GLN A 156 -6.97 -3.79 3.13
CA GLN A 156 -6.62 -4.64 2.01
C GLN A 156 -7.48 -5.92 1.99
N HIS A 157 -7.84 -6.39 0.78
CA HIS A 157 -8.40 -7.72 0.62
C HIS A 157 -7.47 -8.77 1.23
N TYR A 158 -8.04 -9.61 2.09
CA TYR A 158 -7.29 -10.64 2.80
C TYR A 158 -8.01 -11.98 2.88
N ARG A 159 -7.25 -13.07 2.74
CA ARG A 159 -7.64 -14.44 3.10
C ARG A 159 -6.63 -15.06 4.04
N ALA A 160 -5.37 -15.04 3.63
CA ALA A 160 -4.22 -15.46 4.41
C ALA A 160 -2.97 -14.76 3.88
N LEU A 161 -1.92 -14.71 4.67
CA LEU A 161 -0.61 -14.32 4.18
C LEU A 161 -0.07 -15.37 3.20
N PRO A 162 0.70 -14.96 2.19
CA PRO A 162 1.24 -15.88 1.20
C PRO A 162 2.05 -17.03 1.83
N GLY A 163 1.69 -18.26 1.50
CA GLY A 163 2.30 -19.48 2.03
C GLY A 163 1.79 -19.94 3.39
N MET A 164 0.81 -19.25 3.99
CA MET A 164 0.23 -19.62 5.28
C MET A 164 -0.97 -20.57 5.11
N PRO A 165 -1.31 -21.37 6.14
CA PRO A 165 -2.54 -22.15 6.15
C PRO A 165 -3.76 -21.26 5.91
N GLY A 166 -4.69 -21.75 5.08
CA GLY A 166 -5.88 -20.98 4.67
C GLY A 166 -5.69 -20.17 3.39
N GLU A 167 -4.47 -20.08 2.84
CA GLU A 167 -4.28 -19.52 1.49
C GLU A 167 -4.97 -20.39 0.46
N HIS A 168 -5.88 -19.82 -0.31
CA HIS A 168 -6.49 -20.47 -1.46
C HIS A 168 -6.89 -19.43 -2.51
N PHE A 169 -7.04 -19.87 -3.77
CA PHE A 169 -7.14 -19.01 -4.94
C PHE A 169 -8.49 -19.11 -5.66
N ASP A 170 -9.46 -19.78 -5.05
CA ASP A 170 -10.81 -19.90 -5.61
C ASP A 170 -11.69 -18.72 -5.18
N TYR A 171 -12.20 -18.01 -6.17
CA TYR A 171 -13.09 -16.84 -6.02
C TYR A 171 -14.41 -17.02 -6.80
N GLY A 172 -14.68 -18.23 -7.28
CA GLY A 172 -15.85 -18.49 -8.13
C GLY A 172 -15.73 -17.86 -9.53
N GLU A 173 -16.86 -17.64 -10.17
CA GLU A 173 -16.92 -17.17 -11.57
C GLU A 173 -16.65 -15.66 -11.69
N ASP A 174 -17.02 -14.85 -10.69
CA ASP A 174 -16.78 -13.39 -10.64
C ASP A 174 -15.72 -13.05 -9.59
N LEU A 175 -14.45 -13.16 -9.96
CA LEU A 175 -13.32 -12.81 -9.12
C LEU A 175 -13.45 -11.40 -8.52
N VAL A 176 -13.62 -10.40 -9.38
CA VAL A 176 -13.57 -8.99 -8.94
C VAL A 176 -14.79 -8.64 -8.10
N GLY A 177 -15.98 -9.14 -8.44
CA GLY A 177 -17.17 -8.98 -7.61
C GLY A 177 -16.98 -9.58 -6.21
N THR A 178 -16.46 -10.82 -6.15
CA THR A 178 -16.14 -11.48 -4.86
C THR A 178 -15.13 -10.68 -4.04
N LEU A 179 -14.08 -10.11 -4.66
CA LEU A 179 -13.13 -9.29 -3.92
C LEU A 179 -13.77 -7.99 -3.41
N VAL A 180 -14.57 -7.32 -4.22
CA VAL A 180 -15.29 -6.09 -3.82
C VAL A 180 -16.20 -6.36 -2.62
N GLU A 181 -16.96 -7.45 -2.64
CA GLU A 181 -17.81 -7.85 -1.51
C GLU A 181 -17.01 -8.14 -0.24
N ARG A 182 -15.88 -8.86 -0.36
CA ARG A 182 -15.02 -9.20 0.78
C ARG A 182 -14.39 -7.95 1.40
N VAL A 183 -13.82 -7.07 0.57
CA VAL A 183 -13.28 -5.78 1.05
C VAL A 183 -14.40 -4.94 1.66
N GLY A 184 -15.60 -4.92 1.04
CA GLY A 184 -16.76 -4.24 1.59
C GLY A 184 -17.14 -4.74 2.99
N SER A 185 -17.09 -6.05 3.23
CA SER A 185 -17.28 -6.62 4.57
C SER A 185 -16.19 -6.19 5.57
N GLN A 186 -14.92 -6.17 5.15
CA GLN A 186 -13.82 -5.71 6.01
C GLN A 186 -13.94 -4.21 6.34
N VAL A 187 -14.37 -3.41 5.37
CA VAL A 187 -14.68 -1.98 5.57
C VAL A 187 -15.83 -1.81 6.55
N GLN A 188 -16.90 -2.61 6.45
CA GLN A 188 -18.02 -2.53 7.37
C GLN A 188 -17.60 -2.85 8.81
N ASP A 189 -16.76 -3.89 9.00
CA ASP A 189 -16.21 -4.23 10.32
C ASP A 189 -15.36 -3.08 10.91
N ALA A 190 -14.60 -2.37 10.08
CA ALA A 190 -13.85 -1.19 10.52
C ALA A 190 -14.78 -0.02 10.92
N ILE A 191 -15.84 0.22 10.14
CA ILE A 191 -16.86 1.24 10.47
C ILE A 191 -17.59 0.89 11.77
N ASP A 192 -18.00 -0.36 11.95
CA ASP A 192 -18.66 -0.84 13.16
C ASP A 192 -17.78 -0.70 14.41
N ALA A 193 -16.45 -0.77 14.23
CA ALA A 193 -15.47 -0.50 15.28
C ALA A 193 -15.22 1.00 15.54
N GLY A 194 -15.78 1.90 14.71
CA GLY A 194 -15.71 3.36 14.90
C GLY A 194 -14.79 4.11 13.93
N VAL A 195 -14.19 3.45 12.92
CA VAL A 195 -13.44 4.15 11.86
C VAL A 195 -14.42 4.89 10.97
N THR A 196 -14.23 6.19 10.75
CA THR A 196 -15.13 6.97 9.90
C THR A 196 -14.85 6.71 8.41
N ALA A 197 -15.90 6.70 7.59
CA ALA A 197 -15.80 6.31 6.17
C ALA A 197 -14.86 7.19 5.36
N ASP A 198 -14.70 8.46 5.71
CA ASP A 198 -13.79 9.42 5.07
C ASP A 198 -12.31 9.15 5.34
N LYS A 199 -11.99 8.24 6.26
CA LYS A 199 -10.62 7.79 6.57
C LYS A 199 -10.25 6.45 5.93
N ILE A 200 -11.18 5.79 5.28
CA ILE A 200 -10.95 4.45 4.72
C ILE A 200 -10.39 4.56 3.30
N VAL A 201 -9.37 3.77 3.05
CA VAL A 201 -8.79 3.46 1.75
C VAL A 201 -8.89 1.95 1.54
N VAL A 202 -9.17 1.50 0.33
CA VAL A 202 -9.23 0.06 0.01
C VAL A 202 -8.09 -0.36 -0.91
N ASP A 203 -7.60 -1.61 -0.73
CA ASP A 203 -6.58 -2.21 -1.61
C ASP A 203 -7.08 -3.58 -2.11
N PRO A 204 -7.07 -3.86 -3.42
CA PRO A 204 -7.46 -5.15 -3.98
C PRO A 204 -6.55 -6.33 -3.56
N GLY A 205 -5.41 -6.08 -2.92
CA GLY A 205 -4.55 -7.12 -2.37
C GLY A 205 -3.77 -7.91 -3.42
N LEU A 206 -3.32 -7.28 -4.51
CA LEU A 206 -2.56 -7.97 -5.56
C LEU A 206 -1.44 -8.84 -4.99
N GLY A 207 -1.41 -10.13 -5.35
CA GLY A 207 -0.39 -11.08 -4.89
C GLY A 207 -0.60 -11.65 -3.48
N PHE A 208 -1.72 -11.33 -2.81
CA PHE A 208 -2.16 -11.95 -1.58
C PHE A 208 -3.32 -12.90 -1.87
N SER A 209 -3.11 -14.21 -1.72
CA SER A 209 -4.05 -15.27 -2.09
C SER A 209 -4.62 -15.12 -3.52
N LEU A 210 -3.82 -14.62 -4.43
CA LEU A 210 -4.15 -14.37 -5.84
C LEU A 210 -3.07 -14.95 -6.74
N THR A 211 -3.48 -15.64 -7.81
CA THR A 211 -2.58 -16.07 -8.88
C THR A 211 -2.11 -14.89 -9.73
N GLY A 212 -1.10 -15.10 -10.59
CA GLY A 212 -0.64 -14.06 -11.53
C GLY A 212 -1.75 -13.63 -12.48
N ASP A 213 -2.50 -14.59 -13.04
CA ASP A 213 -3.59 -14.30 -13.97
C ASP A 213 -4.73 -13.53 -13.31
N GLN A 214 -5.05 -13.86 -12.05
CA GLN A 214 -6.03 -13.13 -11.25
C GLN A 214 -5.56 -11.68 -10.96
N CYS A 215 -4.27 -11.48 -10.68
CA CYS A 215 -3.73 -10.13 -10.53
C CYS A 215 -3.90 -9.30 -11.83
N TRP A 216 -3.62 -9.90 -12.99
CA TRP A 216 -3.84 -9.25 -14.27
C TRP A 216 -5.32 -8.98 -14.56
N GLN A 217 -6.21 -9.91 -14.19
CA GLN A 217 -7.65 -9.70 -14.33
C GLN A 217 -8.13 -8.52 -13.47
N ILE A 218 -7.71 -8.44 -12.21
CA ILE A 218 -8.05 -7.31 -11.32
C ILE A 218 -7.57 -5.98 -11.90
N LEU A 219 -6.34 -5.93 -12.44
CA LEU A 219 -5.84 -4.70 -13.07
C LEU A 219 -6.65 -4.30 -14.29
N ARG A 220 -7.06 -5.27 -15.14
CA ARG A 220 -7.94 -4.99 -16.29
C ARG A 220 -9.33 -4.50 -15.88
N GLU A 221 -9.84 -4.99 -14.76
CA GLU A 221 -11.16 -4.66 -14.21
C GLU A 221 -11.09 -3.65 -13.05
N LEU A 222 -9.96 -2.95 -12.89
CA LEU A 222 -9.75 -1.96 -11.82
C LEU A 222 -10.90 -0.94 -11.70
N PRO A 223 -11.55 -0.47 -12.80
CA PRO A 223 -12.71 0.41 -12.69
C PRO A 223 -13.87 -0.13 -11.84
N ARG A 224 -14.03 -1.45 -11.73
CA ARG A 224 -15.07 -2.04 -10.85
C ARG A 224 -14.76 -1.81 -9.36
N PHE A 225 -13.47 -1.85 -8.98
CA PHE A 225 -13.02 -1.50 -7.63
C PHE A 225 -13.22 0.00 -7.34
N LEU A 226 -12.91 0.85 -8.32
CA LEU A 226 -13.03 2.31 -8.19
C LEU A 226 -14.48 2.78 -8.00
N GLN A 227 -15.47 1.98 -8.43
CA GLN A 227 -16.89 2.28 -8.24
C GLN A 227 -17.38 2.05 -6.79
N GLY A 228 -16.55 1.44 -5.93
CA GLY A 228 -16.90 1.15 -4.52
C GLY A 228 -17.03 2.38 -3.63
N GLY A 229 -16.71 3.58 -4.12
CA GLY A 229 -16.88 4.85 -3.40
C GLY A 229 -15.76 5.18 -2.41
N TYR A 230 -14.75 4.33 -2.26
CA TYR A 230 -13.56 4.57 -1.44
C TYR A 230 -12.35 4.86 -2.31
N PRO A 231 -11.37 5.66 -1.83
CA PRO A 231 -10.06 5.78 -2.47
C PRO A 231 -9.39 4.40 -2.59
N VAL A 232 -8.78 4.11 -3.74
CA VAL A 232 -8.13 2.80 -3.99
C VAL A 232 -6.62 2.96 -4.05
N LEU A 233 -5.92 2.22 -3.19
CA LEU A 233 -4.47 2.03 -3.24
C LEU A 233 -4.15 0.79 -4.06
N VAL A 234 -3.15 0.86 -4.94
CA VAL A 234 -2.69 -0.29 -5.72
C VAL A 234 -1.21 -0.54 -5.51
N GLY A 235 -0.87 -1.71 -4.96
CA GLY A 235 0.50 -2.17 -4.74
C GLY A 235 0.89 -3.31 -5.67
N ALA A 236 1.40 -3.02 -6.87
CA ALA A 236 1.87 -4.04 -7.83
C ALA A 236 3.39 -4.22 -7.84
N SER A 237 4.15 -3.23 -7.34
CA SER A 237 5.59 -3.10 -7.51
C SER A 237 6.38 -4.32 -7.07
N ARG A 238 7.20 -4.86 -7.96
CA ARG A 238 8.11 -6.02 -7.80
C ARG A 238 7.41 -7.32 -7.36
N LYS A 239 6.08 -7.42 -7.50
CA LYS A 239 5.34 -8.64 -7.16
C LYS A 239 5.63 -9.78 -8.15
N ARG A 240 5.37 -11.03 -7.75
CA ARG A 240 5.71 -12.24 -8.54
C ARG A 240 5.17 -12.21 -9.95
N PHE A 241 3.92 -11.75 -10.14
CA PHE A 241 3.29 -11.69 -11.46
C PHE A 241 3.95 -10.65 -12.39
N VAL A 242 4.53 -9.57 -11.84
CA VAL A 242 5.33 -8.60 -12.61
C VAL A 242 6.69 -9.21 -12.98
N LYS A 243 7.37 -9.86 -12.02
CA LYS A 243 8.64 -10.56 -12.28
C LYS A 243 8.52 -11.66 -13.34
N ALA A 244 7.35 -12.30 -13.41
CA ALA A 244 7.06 -13.34 -14.40
C ALA A 244 7.01 -12.84 -15.85
N LEU A 245 6.97 -11.54 -16.10
CA LEU A 245 7.09 -10.95 -17.44
C LEU A 245 8.50 -11.11 -18.02
N GLY A 246 9.54 -11.33 -17.16
CA GLY A 246 10.91 -11.55 -17.58
C GLY A 246 11.64 -10.30 -18.10
N GLY A 247 11.03 -9.13 -18.00
CA GLY A 247 11.62 -7.84 -18.38
C GLY A 247 12.31 -7.12 -17.20
N ASP A 248 12.51 -5.82 -17.36
CA ASP A 248 12.95 -4.94 -16.27
C ASP A 248 11.79 -4.74 -15.29
N VAL A 249 11.92 -5.33 -14.10
CA VAL A 249 10.87 -5.37 -13.10
C VAL A 249 10.49 -3.98 -12.58
N ASP A 250 11.42 -3.03 -12.55
CA ASP A 250 11.15 -1.67 -12.08
C ASP A 250 10.46 -0.85 -13.18
N ALA A 251 10.90 -0.99 -14.43
CA ALA A 251 10.22 -0.38 -15.56
C ALA A 251 8.79 -0.93 -15.75
N ASP A 252 8.60 -2.23 -15.63
CA ASP A 252 7.28 -2.86 -15.71
C ASP A 252 6.39 -2.44 -14.53
N SER A 253 6.94 -2.34 -13.30
CA SER A 253 6.22 -1.84 -12.13
C SER A 253 5.78 -0.39 -12.31
N ALA A 254 6.64 0.48 -12.84
CA ALA A 254 6.35 1.88 -13.11
C ALA A 254 5.27 2.04 -14.19
N ALA A 255 5.31 1.20 -15.24
CA ALA A 255 4.30 1.21 -16.29
C ALA A 255 2.92 0.75 -15.77
N ILE A 256 2.87 -0.26 -14.88
CA ILE A 256 1.63 -0.67 -14.20
C ILE A 256 1.11 0.45 -13.29
N ALA A 257 1.99 1.12 -12.54
CA ALA A 257 1.61 2.24 -11.70
C ALA A 257 1.00 3.40 -12.52
N ALA A 258 1.60 3.72 -13.68
CA ALA A 258 1.05 4.73 -14.61
C ALA A 258 -0.31 4.30 -15.19
N TYR A 259 -0.51 3.01 -15.47
CA TYR A 259 -1.82 2.49 -15.88
C TYR A 259 -2.86 2.66 -14.76
N CYS A 260 -2.52 2.34 -13.51
CA CYS A 260 -3.41 2.49 -12.36
C CYS A 260 -3.76 3.97 -12.13
N ALA A 261 -2.78 4.86 -12.26
CA ALA A 261 -3.00 6.31 -12.14
C ALA A 261 -3.98 6.81 -13.22
N ALA A 262 -3.76 6.48 -14.48
CA ALA A 262 -4.67 6.83 -15.57
C ALA A 262 -6.08 6.24 -15.40
N SER A 263 -6.20 5.09 -14.70
CA SER A 263 -7.47 4.48 -14.36
C SER A 263 -8.20 5.16 -13.20
N GLY A 264 -7.57 6.12 -12.49
CA GLY A 264 -8.18 6.84 -11.36
C GLY A 264 -7.89 6.25 -9.98
N ALA A 265 -6.85 5.41 -9.83
CA ALA A 265 -6.41 4.98 -8.51
C ALA A 265 -5.99 6.19 -7.66
N TRP A 266 -6.41 6.24 -6.39
CA TRP A 266 -6.02 7.28 -5.46
C TRP A 266 -4.52 7.29 -5.21
N ALA A 267 -3.92 6.12 -5.00
CA ALA A 267 -2.48 6.01 -4.78
C ALA A 267 -1.90 4.74 -5.40
N VAL A 268 -0.59 4.79 -5.68
CA VAL A 268 0.22 3.63 -6.05
C VAL A 268 1.35 3.42 -5.04
N ARG A 269 1.54 2.17 -4.56
CA ARG A 269 2.57 1.80 -3.60
C ARG A 269 3.76 1.17 -4.33
N VAL A 270 4.92 1.82 -4.28
CA VAL A 270 6.04 1.54 -5.20
C VAL A 270 7.40 1.53 -4.50
N HIS A 271 8.35 0.75 -5.03
CA HIS A 271 9.75 0.73 -4.59
C HIS A 271 10.57 1.80 -5.31
N ASP A 272 10.40 1.97 -6.62
CA ASP A 272 11.10 2.98 -7.41
C ASP A 272 10.19 4.17 -7.68
N VAL A 273 10.31 5.18 -6.82
CA VAL A 273 9.52 6.42 -6.90
C VAL A 273 9.89 7.21 -8.16
N ALA A 274 11.18 7.36 -8.47
CA ALA A 274 11.64 8.17 -9.59
C ALA A 274 11.14 7.62 -10.94
N ALA A 275 11.27 6.30 -11.15
CA ALA A 275 10.74 5.64 -12.34
C ALA A 275 9.21 5.79 -12.45
N THR A 276 8.50 5.71 -11.31
CA THR A 276 7.04 5.84 -11.27
C THR A 276 6.60 7.26 -11.62
N VAL A 277 7.21 8.29 -11.01
CA VAL A 277 6.96 9.71 -11.35
C VAL A 277 7.15 9.94 -12.85
N ALA A 278 8.27 9.48 -13.41
CA ALA A 278 8.56 9.63 -14.82
C ALA A 278 7.58 8.87 -15.73
N ALA A 279 7.06 7.71 -15.30
CA ALA A 279 6.10 6.93 -16.07
C ALA A 279 4.70 7.58 -16.08
N ILE A 280 4.25 8.11 -14.94
CA ILE A 280 2.97 8.83 -14.83
C ILE A 280 3.01 10.10 -15.67
N ALA A 281 4.04 10.93 -15.55
CA ALA A 281 4.18 12.18 -16.30
C ALA A 281 4.23 11.96 -17.83
N ARG A 282 4.87 10.89 -18.31
CA ARG A 282 4.87 10.54 -19.73
C ARG A 282 3.47 10.21 -20.23
N LYS A 283 2.69 9.49 -19.43
CA LYS A 283 1.35 9.08 -19.80
C LYS A 283 0.37 10.25 -19.89
N GLU A 284 0.52 11.25 -19.02
CA GLU A 284 -0.28 12.48 -19.06
C GLU A 284 -0.01 13.28 -20.35
N ASN A 285 1.26 13.34 -20.79
CA ASN A 285 1.66 14.04 -22.01
C ASN A 285 1.26 13.31 -23.33
N ASP A 286 1.00 11.99 -23.28
CA ASP A 286 0.56 11.21 -24.44
C ASP A 286 -0.95 11.36 -24.73
N VAL A 287 -1.69 12.04 -23.85
CA VAL A 287 -3.16 12.22 -23.93
C VAL A 287 -3.54 13.61 -24.47
N ASP A 288 -2.59 14.57 -24.48
CA ASP A 288 -2.74 15.89 -25.08
C ASP A 288 -2.33 15.87 -26.57
#